data_df9d3dbfef6d7c2c3c579d75b43d1b75
#
_entry.id   df9d3dbfef6d7c2c3c579d75b43d1b75
#
_cell.length_a   1.000
_cell.length_b   1.000
_cell.length_c   1.000
_cell.angle_alpha   90.00
_cell.angle_beta   90.00
_cell.angle_gamma   90.00
#
_symmetry.space_group_name_H-M   'P 1'
#
loop_
_entity.id
_entity.type
_entity.pdbx_description
1 polymer ?
#
loop_
_entity_poly.entity_id
_entity_poly.type
_entity_poly.pdbx_seq_one_letter_code
_entity_poly.pdbx_strand_id
1 'polypeptide(L)'
;MAVKDGGADTFLEGVKYGLEKVGKANITLKPKQEEILKIIALTQKDVLAVLPTGYGKSLIYQIMLPLMDYMDSDRRPTQKKSIVLVVLPLNALIRDQVTKLKQSGLKACILKGDHLEGEEEERKEEQVGLAFSAIENLKEFQLIFAHPEALVGNKNVIKLLKTAEFKNRMKAVVVDGALATMGSILPQVPLLGLTATATKKTRTDIIESLGIVNPVEILGNPDRPNIYFSSSSRPDRGEDKLNEILVPLVESLKKERTKFPFTLVFGTLETISSCYAFFSRAMGKEQYEPIDALPKAENRLFTQFHAQYPRQEKERIIDGLTLGKSKLRIVFATVAFGVGLERQIIHIGLPCTMEEYFQEAGRAGRDGLPSKAHIYYNSYDTSKARKHLSSVMRDYVQSKKCKRQIIMGYFGFSPLPLDTAYACCDYHEKLCSCDDCVLSDVASLMAPTLTDEAPPLSNEDVYPYSKLNMEQIAKLNEELVKFRFSLPGHGRTSVGSTSLSSGVTIKLIREVPG
;
A
#
# COMPACT_ATOMS: atom_id res chain seq x y z
N MET A 1 8.43 -38.08 -8.51
CA MET A 1 7.74 -38.20 -9.82
C MET A 1 8.23 -37.07 -10.71
N ALA A 2 8.96 -37.38 -11.74
CA ALA A 2 9.45 -36.39 -12.72
C ALA A 2 8.25 -35.77 -13.44
N VAL A 3 8.12 -34.45 -13.40
CA VAL A 3 7.18 -33.70 -14.22
C VAL A 3 7.63 -33.87 -15.67
N LYS A 4 6.76 -34.37 -16.54
CA LYS A 4 7.02 -34.46 -17.96
C LYS A 4 7.34 -33.08 -18.53
N ASP A 5 8.43 -32.93 -19.26
CA ASP A 5 8.94 -31.68 -19.86
C ASP A 5 7.89 -30.83 -20.60
N GLY A 6 6.83 -31.41 -21.12
CA GLY A 6 5.74 -30.69 -21.79
C GLY A 6 4.90 -29.74 -20.94
N GLY A 7 5.00 -29.80 -19.58
CA GLY A 7 4.22 -28.91 -18.71
C GLY A 7 4.86 -27.54 -18.44
N ALA A 8 6.19 -27.47 -18.59
CA ALA A 8 6.94 -26.23 -18.37
C ALA A 8 6.82 -25.30 -19.59
N ASP A 9 6.87 -25.83 -20.79
CA ASP A 9 6.74 -25.07 -22.04
C ASP A 9 5.31 -24.49 -22.16
N THR A 10 4.29 -25.31 -21.91
CA THR A 10 2.88 -24.87 -21.90
C THR A 10 2.63 -23.77 -20.84
N PHE A 11 3.30 -23.82 -19.68
CA PHE A 11 3.20 -22.79 -18.66
C PHE A 11 3.77 -21.45 -19.15
N LEU A 12 4.96 -21.44 -19.76
CA LEU A 12 5.60 -20.22 -20.26
C LEU A 12 4.79 -19.57 -21.40
N GLU A 13 4.27 -20.39 -22.32
CA GLU A 13 3.35 -19.92 -23.36
C GLU A 13 2.06 -19.36 -22.77
N GLY A 14 1.51 -20.02 -21.76
CA GLY A 14 0.33 -19.55 -21.04
C GLY A 14 0.56 -18.23 -20.30
N VAL A 15 1.74 -18.01 -19.71
CA VAL A 15 2.14 -16.74 -19.12
C VAL A 15 2.18 -15.64 -20.17
N LYS A 16 2.80 -15.89 -21.31
CA LYS A 16 2.88 -14.93 -22.42
C LYS A 16 1.49 -14.58 -22.93
N TYR A 17 0.65 -15.58 -23.17
CA TYR A 17 -0.75 -15.38 -23.53
C TYR A 17 -1.52 -14.56 -22.48
N GLY A 18 -1.28 -14.83 -21.18
CA GLY A 18 -1.88 -14.10 -20.08
C GLY A 18 -1.49 -12.62 -20.07
N LEU A 19 -0.21 -12.32 -20.28
CA LEU A 19 0.29 -10.95 -20.36
C LEU A 19 -0.33 -10.18 -21.55
N GLU A 20 -0.43 -10.82 -22.70
CA GLU A 20 -1.09 -10.24 -23.89
C GLU A 20 -2.56 -9.92 -23.60
N LYS A 21 -3.30 -10.85 -22.96
CA LYS A 21 -4.73 -10.68 -22.62
C LYS A 21 -5.00 -9.55 -21.64
N VAL A 22 -4.08 -9.28 -20.73
CA VAL A 22 -4.22 -8.14 -19.79
C VAL A 22 -3.61 -6.84 -20.33
N GLY A 23 -3.21 -6.80 -21.62
CA GLY A 23 -2.65 -5.61 -22.27
C GLY A 23 -1.23 -5.25 -21.80
N LYS A 24 -0.45 -6.26 -21.38
CA LYS A 24 0.89 -6.10 -20.80
C LYS A 24 1.94 -6.99 -21.49
N ALA A 25 1.84 -7.16 -22.80
CA ALA A 25 2.71 -8.01 -23.60
C ALA A 25 4.21 -7.68 -23.44
N ASN A 26 4.56 -6.41 -23.17
CA ASN A 26 5.94 -5.96 -23.05
C ASN A 26 6.54 -6.12 -21.63
N ILE A 27 5.76 -6.64 -20.67
CA ILE A 27 6.22 -6.80 -19.29
C ILE A 27 6.75 -8.22 -19.09
N THR A 28 7.92 -8.33 -18.46
CA THR A 28 8.45 -9.59 -17.95
C THR A 28 8.02 -9.76 -16.48
N LEU A 29 7.55 -10.95 -16.13
CA LEU A 29 7.22 -11.27 -14.74
C LEU A 29 8.46 -11.21 -13.86
N LYS A 30 8.29 -10.67 -12.69
CA LYS A 30 9.32 -10.75 -11.63
C LYS A 30 9.42 -12.20 -11.13
N PRO A 31 10.62 -12.67 -10.73
CA PRO A 31 10.83 -14.08 -10.38
C PRO A 31 9.80 -14.68 -9.42
N LYS A 32 9.42 -13.93 -8.37
CA LYS A 32 8.42 -14.40 -7.39
C LYS A 32 6.97 -14.38 -7.91
N GLN A 33 6.65 -13.53 -8.88
CA GLN A 33 5.35 -13.57 -9.54
C GLN A 33 5.20 -14.84 -10.36
N GLU A 34 6.25 -15.19 -11.12
CA GLU A 34 6.30 -16.42 -11.91
C GLU A 34 6.28 -17.67 -11.02
N GLU A 35 7.06 -17.66 -9.92
CA GLU A 35 7.09 -18.74 -8.94
C GLU A 35 5.71 -19.01 -8.34
N ILE A 36 4.97 -17.97 -7.92
CA ILE A 36 3.60 -18.09 -7.40
C ILE A 36 2.66 -18.71 -8.43
N LEU A 37 2.67 -18.17 -9.65
CA LEU A 37 1.83 -18.67 -10.74
C LEU A 37 2.14 -20.13 -11.06
N LYS A 38 3.42 -20.49 -11.08
CA LYS A 38 3.87 -21.86 -11.34
C LYS A 38 3.40 -22.84 -10.27
N ILE A 39 3.51 -22.47 -8.99
CA ILE A 39 3.04 -23.31 -7.90
C ILE A 39 1.53 -23.53 -7.98
N ILE A 40 0.75 -22.48 -8.14
CA ILE A 40 -0.72 -22.57 -8.19
C ILE A 40 -1.15 -23.35 -9.44
N ALA A 41 -0.59 -23.04 -10.62
CA ALA A 41 -1.00 -23.64 -11.87
C ALA A 41 -0.62 -25.12 -12.02
N LEU A 42 0.57 -25.50 -11.54
CA LEU A 42 1.09 -26.85 -11.74
C LEU A 42 0.90 -27.79 -10.55
N THR A 43 0.88 -27.24 -9.31
CA THR A 43 0.82 -28.07 -8.10
C THR A 43 -0.46 -27.94 -7.33
N GLN A 44 -1.26 -26.93 -7.60
CA GLN A 44 -2.51 -26.59 -6.91
C GLN A 44 -2.35 -26.51 -5.37
N LYS A 45 -1.17 -26.07 -4.90
CA LYS A 45 -0.90 -25.85 -3.48
C LYS A 45 -1.29 -24.46 -3.04
N ASP A 46 -1.63 -24.34 -1.78
CA ASP A 46 -1.81 -23.06 -1.13
C ASP A 46 -0.49 -22.29 -1.07
N VAL A 47 -0.57 -20.98 -1.23
CA VAL A 47 0.59 -20.08 -1.21
C VAL A 47 0.33 -18.91 -0.27
N LEU A 48 1.28 -18.60 0.61
CA LEU A 48 1.35 -17.33 1.31
C LEU A 48 2.51 -16.51 0.74
N ALA A 49 2.19 -15.44 0.03
CA ALA A 49 3.20 -14.58 -0.57
C ALA A 49 3.29 -13.23 0.17
N VAL A 50 4.45 -12.96 0.75
CA VAL A 50 4.81 -11.67 1.33
C VAL A 50 5.64 -10.92 0.30
N LEU A 51 5.03 -9.99 -0.42
CA LEU A 51 5.67 -9.24 -1.50
C LEU A 51 5.60 -7.74 -1.22
N PRO A 52 6.71 -7.00 -1.35
CA PRO A 52 6.74 -5.56 -1.08
C PRO A 52 5.65 -4.78 -1.82
N THR A 53 5.31 -3.61 -1.28
CA THR A 53 4.48 -2.64 -2.01
C THR A 53 5.15 -2.30 -3.34
N GLY A 54 4.39 -2.25 -4.44
CA GLY A 54 4.95 -2.01 -5.78
C GLY A 54 5.54 -3.26 -6.46
N TYR A 55 5.51 -4.44 -5.84
CA TYR A 55 5.99 -5.68 -6.48
C TYR A 55 5.07 -6.17 -7.61
N GLY A 56 3.85 -5.64 -7.72
CA GLY A 56 2.89 -6.04 -8.74
C GLY A 56 2.00 -7.22 -8.33
N LYS A 57 1.58 -7.27 -7.07
CA LYS A 57 0.69 -8.33 -6.54
C LYS A 57 -0.56 -8.55 -7.38
N SER A 58 -1.20 -7.46 -7.83
CA SER A 58 -2.43 -7.54 -8.64
C SER A 58 -2.22 -8.24 -9.99
N LEU A 59 -1.03 -8.09 -10.59
CA LEU A 59 -0.72 -8.72 -11.87
C LEU A 59 -0.80 -10.25 -11.77
N ILE A 60 -0.48 -10.82 -10.61
CA ILE A 60 -0.50 -12.27 -10.39
C ILE A 60 -1.90 -12.83 -10.66
N TYR A 61 -2.94 -12.30 -9.98
CA TYR A 61 -4.30 -12.82 -10.15
C TYR A 61 -4.95 -12.39 -11.48
N GLN A 62 -4.53 -11.27 -12.07
CA GLN A 62 -4.99 -10.86 -13.39
C GLN A 62 -4.52 -11.83 -14.49
N ILE A 63 -3.26 -12.24 -14.44
CA ILE A 63 -2.68 -13.18 -15.40
C ILE A 63 -3.13 -14.61 -15.12
N MET A 64 -3.34 -14.98 -13.87
CA MET A 64 -3.68 -16.35 -13.45
C MET A 64 -4.85 -16.91 -14.25
N LEU A 65 -5.87 -16.10 -14.49
CA LEU A 65 -7.09 -16.51 -15.20
C LEU A 65 -6.82 -16.92 -16.66
N PRO A 66 -6.29 -16.04 -17.54
CA PRO A 66 -6.00 -16.42 -18.91
C PRO A 66 -4.90 -17.50 -19.01
N LEU A 67 -3.95 -17.55 -18.08
CA LEU A 67 -2.98 -18.62 -17.97
C LEU A 67 -3.67 -19.98 -17.76
N MET A 68 -4.60 -20.07 -16.79
CA MET A 68 -5.33 -21.30 -16.50
C MET A 68 -6.22 -21.73 -17.66
N ASP A 69 -6.91 -20.78 -18.29
CA ASP A 69 -7.72 -21.06 -19.48
C ASP A 69 -6.86 -21.59 -20.64
N TYR A 70 -5.64 -21.05 -20.85
CA TYR A 70 -4.70 -21.52 -21.85
C TYR A 70 -4.24 -22.95 -21.57
N MET A 71 -3.84 -23.24 -20.34
CA MET A 71 -3.39 -24.58 -19.93
C MET A 71 -4.51 -25.63 -19.97
N ASP A 72 -5.76 -25.23 -19.74
CA ASP A 72 -6.92 -26.12 -19.82
C ASP A 72 -7.41 -26.35 -21.25
N SER A 73 -7.18 -25.42 -22.19
CA SER A 73 -7.64 -25.53 -23.59
C SER A 73 -7.04 -26.73 -24.31
N ASP A 74 -5.80 -27.07 -24.03
CA ASP A 74 -5.14 -28.27 -24.54
C ASP A 74 -5.71 -29.57 -23.98
N ARG A 75 -6.26 -29.51 -22.76
CA ARG A 75 -6.74 -30.70 -22.04
C ARG A 75 -8.25 -30.92 -22.19
N ARG A 76 -9.01 -29.83 -22.34
CA ARG A 76 -10.50 -29.85 -22.35
C ARG A 76 -11.08 -28.70 -23.18
N PRO A 77 -11.09 -28.80 -24.51
CA PRO A 77 -11.51 -27.69 -25.39
C PRO A 77 -12.96 -27.23 -25.23
N THR A 78 -13.81 -28.02 -24.58
CA THR A 78 -15.25 -27.71 -24.36
C THR A 78 -15.56 -27.17 -22.96
N GLN A 79 -14.56 -26.95 -22.12
CA GLN A 79 -14.78 -26.52 -20.75
C GLN A 79 -15.17 -25.03 -20.69
N LYS A 80 -16.15 -24.71 -19.83
CA LYS A 80 -16.50 -23.31 -19.48
C LYS A 80 -15.27 -22.60 -18.89
N LYS A 81 -15.15 -21.30 -19.17
CA LYS A 81 -14.03 -20.45 -18.70
C LYS A 81 -13.80 -20.54 -17.19
N SER A 82 -12.57 -20.49 -16.79
CA SER A 82 -12.10 -20.50 -15.39
C SER A 82 -12.63 -19.32 -14.57
N ILE A 83 -12.69 -19.48 -13.26
CA ILE A 83 -13.06 -18.43 -12.29
C ILE A 83 -11.93 -18.27 -11.27
N VAL A 84 -11.62 -17.02 -10.93
CA VAL A 84 -10.79 -16.65 -9.77
C VAL A 84 -11.60 -15.72 -8.88
N LEU A 85 -11.68 -16.05 -7.59
CA LEU A 85 -12.30 -15.21 -6.57
C LEU A 85 -11.20 -14.38 -5.90
N VAL A 86 -11.34 -13.06 -5.88
CA VAL A 86 -10.39 -12.14 -5.27
C VAL A 86 -11.06 -11.41 -4.12
N VAL A 87 -10.58 -11.63 -2.92
CA VAL A 87 -11.09 -11.03 -1.69
C VAL A 87 -10.17 -9.88 -1.30
N LEU A 88 -10.75 -8.68 -1.23
CA LEU A 88 -10.06 -7.44 -0.89
C LEU A 88 -10.82 -6.73 0.24
N PRO A 89 -10.13 -6.18 1.27
CA PRO A 89 -10.79 -5.54 2.40
C PRO A 89 -11.38 -4.16 2.08
N LEU A 90 -11.24 -3.66 0.85
CA LEU A 90 -11.43 -2.26 0.54
C LEU A 90 -12.14 -2.07 -0.80
N ASN A 91 -13.37 -1.56 -0.75
CA ASN A 91 -14.23 -1.34 -1.90
C ASN A 91 -13.59 -0.43 -2.98
N ALA A 92 -12.84 0.59 -2.57
CA ALA A 92 -12.16 1.47 -3.51
C ALA A 92 -11.10 0.74 -4.36
N LEU A 93 -10.33 -0.17 -3.76
CA LEU A 93 -9.37 -1.02 -4.50
C LEU A 93 -10.08 -1.96 -5.45
N ILE A 94 -11.19 -2.54 -5.03
CA ILE A 94 -12.00 -3.44 -5.86
C ILE A 94 -12.48 -2.71 -7.12
N ARG A 95 -13.04 -1.51 -6.95
CA ARG A 95 -13.54 -0.68 -8.06
C ARG A 95 -12.46 -0.32 -9.07
N ASP A 96 -11.28 0.11 -8.58
CA ASP A 96 -10.14 0.39 -9.44
C ASP A 96 -9.71 -0.82 -10.26
N GLN A 97 -9.61 -1.99 -9.63
CA GLN A 97 -9.23 -3.23 -10.31
C GLN A 97 -10.25 -3.61 -11.40
N VAL A 98 -11.55 -3.57 -11.09
CA VAL A 98 -12.60 -3.92 -12.06
C VAL A 98 -12.60 -2.95 -13.24
N THR A 99 -12.44 -1.65 -13.01
CA THR A 99 -12.38 -0.63 -14.06
C THR A 99 -11.21 -0.87 -15.03
N LYS A 100 -10.03 -1.17 -14.50
CA LYS A 100 -8.85 -1.47 -15.31
C LYS A 100 -9.00 -2.76 -16.13
N LEU A 101 -9.61 -3.78 -15.55
CA LEU A 101 -9.78 -5.07 -16.21
C LEU A 101 -10.83 -5.06 -17.33
N LYS A 102 -11.80 -4.17 -17.28
CA LYS A 102 -12.76 -4.00 -18.41
C LYS A 102 -12.06 -3.65 -19.71
N GLN A 103 -10.98 -2.89 -19.64
CA GLN A 103 -10.20 -2.50 -20.82
C GLN A 103 -9.46 -3.70 -21.45
N SER A 104 -9.22 -4.76 -20.68
CA SER A 104 -8.53 -5.98 -21.14
C SER A 104 -9.46 -7.07 -21.66
N GLY A 105 -10.78 -6.85 -21.69
CA GLY A 105 -11.74 -7.83 -22.20
C GLY A 105 -12.01 -9.00 -21.23
N LEU A 106 -11.49 -8.98 -20.01
CA LEU A 106 -11.81 -9.94 -18.97
C LEU A 106 -13.17 -9.58 -18.33
N LYS A 107 -14.05 -10.56 -18.18
CA LYS A 107 -15.33 -10.37 -17.51
C LYS A 107 -15.14 -10.36 -16.00
N ALA A 108 -15.03 -9.16 -15.42
CA ALA A 108 -14.88 -8.94 -13.99
C ALA A 108 -16.15 -8.32 -13.38
N CYS A 109 -16.50 -8.71 -12.16
CA CYS A 109 -17.59 -8.12 -11.40
C CYS A 109 -17.25 -7.95 -9.93
N ILE A 110 -18.08 -7.17 -9.24
CA ILE A 110 -18.07 -7.00 -7.79
C ILE A 110 -19.27 -7.75 -7.22
N LEU A 111 -19.02 -8.64 -6.26
CA LEU A 111 -20.07 -9.31 -5.52
C LEU A 111 -20.72 -8.33 -4.55
N LYS A 112 -22.04 -8.12 -4.68
CA LYS A 112 -22.81 -7.28 -3.75
C LYS A 112 -22.92 -7.95 -2.38
N GLY A 113 -22.65 -7.18 -1.33
CA GLY A 113 -23.02 -7.52 0.05
C GLY A 113 -24.36 -6.90 0.41
N ASP A 114 -25.06 -7.48 1.38
CA ASP A 114 -26.37 -7.01 1.84
C ASP A 114 -26.35 -5.60 2.49
N HIS A 115 -25.17 -5.01 2.65
CA HIS A 115 -24.92 -3.75 3.36
C HIS A 115 -24.33 -2.62 2.50
N LEU A 116 -24.37 -2.69 1.17
CA LEU A 116 -23.99 -1.56 0.34
C LEU A 116 -25.04 -0.46 0.46
N GLU A 117 -24.69 0.59 1.19
CA GLU A 117 -25.49 1.77 1.45
C GLU A 117 -25.80 2.55 0.17
N GLY A 118 -27.08 2.79 -0.06
CA GLY A 118 -27.61 3.88 -0.85
C GLY A 118 -27.80 3.62 -2.34
N GLU A 119 -29.07 3.53 -2.77
CA GLU A 119 -29.50 3.47 -4.18
C GLU A 119 -28.91 4.60 -5.05
N GLU A 120 -28.54 5.75 -4.48
CA GLU A 120 -27.91 6.85 -5.22
C GLU A 120 -26.42 6.59 -5.57
N GLU A 121 -25.69 5.89 -4.72
CA GLU A 121 -24.31 5.48 -5.03
C GLU A 121 -24.29 4.37 -6.08
N GLU A 122 -25.21 3.42 -6.02
CA GLU A 122 -25.36 2.37 -7.03
C GLU A 122 -25.68 2.95 -8.42
N ARG A 123 -26.58 3.94 -8.51
CA ARG A 123 -26.92 4.60 -9.79
C ARG A 123 -25.72 5.37 -10.39
N LYS A 124 -24.90 6.01 -9.57
CA LYS A 124 -23.68 6.68 -10.03
C LYS A 124 -22.64 5.67 -10.50
N GLU A 125 -22.55 4.53 -9.86
CA GLU A 125 -21.59 3.46 -10.19
C GLU A 125 -22.01 2.68 -11.44
N GLU A 126 -23.31 2.47 -11.66
CA GLU A 126 -23.84 1.93 -12.91
C GLU A 126 -23.58 2.88 -14.10
N GLN A 127 -23.64 4.19 -13.89
CA GLN A 127 -23.25 5.20 -14.90
C GLN A 127 -21.76 5.15 -15.25
N VAL A 128 -20.88 4.79 -14.30
CA VAL A 128 -19.44 4.55 -14.52
C VAL A 128 -19.19 3.15 -15.11
N GLY A 129 -20.24 2.34 -15.29
CA GLY A 129 -20.17 1.03 -15.91
C GLY A 129 -19.55 -0.05 -15.02
N LEU A 130 -19.58 0.07 -13.70
CA LEU A 130 -19.16 -0.99 -12.79
C LEU A 130 -20.18 -2.15 -12.85
N ALA A 131 -19.68 -3.37 -13.10
CA ALA A 131 -20.54 -4.54 -13.14
C ALA A 131 -20.75 -5.06 -11.71
N PHE A 132 -21.82 -4.63 -11.07
CA PHE A 132 -22.35 -5.31 -9.89
C PHE A 132 -23.17 -6.50 -10.36
N SER A 133 -22.92 -7.66 -9.80
CA SER A 133 -23.67 -8.85 -10.19
C SER A 133 -24.47 -9.37 -9.01
N ALA A 134 -25.77 -9.56 -9.24
CA ALA A 134 -26.57 -10.40 -8.37
C ALA A 134 -25.99 -11.83 -8.37
N ILE A 135 -26.21 -12.55 -7.28
CA ILE A 135 -25.68 -13.92 -7.06
C ILE A 135 -25.96 -14.84 -8.26
N GLU A 136 -27.10 -14.66 -8.91
CA GLU A 136 -27.57 -15.48 -10.03
C GLU A 136 -26.70 -15.34 -11.30
N ASN A 137 -26.13 -14.15 -11.53
CA ASN A 137 -25.37 -13.84 -12.74
C ASN A 137 -23.85 -14.07 -12.57
N LEU A 138 -23.37 -14.47 -11.39
CA LEU A 138 -21.93 -14.69 -11.13
C LEU A 138 -21.31 -15.71 -12.08
N LYS A 139 -22.11 -16.63 -12.62
CA LYS A 139 -21.63 -17.67 -13.56
C LYS A 139 -21.10 -17.11 -14.89
N GLU A 140 -21.45 -15.89 -15.26
CA GLU A 140 -21.03 -15.23 -16.49
C GLU A 140 -19.63 -14.61 -16.36
N PHE A 141 -19.18 -14.37 -15.13
CA PHE A 141 -17.94 -13.70 -14.85
C PHE A 141 -16.79 -14.70 -14.62
N GLN A 142 -15.59 -14.22 -14.84
CA GLN A 142 -14.36 -14.97 -14.69
C GLN A 142 -13.56 -14.49 -13.47
N LEU A 143 -13.54 -13.18 -13.22
CA LEU A 143 -12.87 -12.58 -12.07
C LEU A 143 -13.93 -11.96 -11.17
N ILE A 144 -14.11 -12.54 -9.99
CA ILE A 144 -15.12 -12.12 -9.03
C ILE A 144 -14.40 -11.44 -7.87
N PHE A 145 -14.62 -10.15 -7.70
CA PHE A 145 -14.13 -9.40 -6.55
C PHE A 145 -15.16 -9.39 -5.45
N ALA A 146 -14.73 -9.59 -4.22
CA ALA A 146 -15.61 -9.58 -3.07
C ALA A 146 -14.98 -8.85 -1.88
N HIS A 147 -15.80 -8.13 -1.12
CA HIS A 147 -15.46 -7.75 0.23
C HIS A 147 -15.64 -8.96 1.17
N PRO A 148 -14.83 -9.12 2.22
CA PRO A 148 -14.96 -10.25 3.15
C PRO A 148 -16.37 -10.42 3.72
N GLU A 149 -17.01 -9.32 4.09
CA GLU A 149 -18.36 -9.32 4.64
C GLU A 149 -19.41 -9.88 3.66
N ALA A 150 -19.22 -9.61 2.36
CA ALA A 150 -20.11 -10.16 1.34
C ALA A 150 -20.02 -11.69 1.23
N LEU A 151 -18.92 -12.28 1.68
CA LEU A 151 -18.71 -13.72 1.67
C LEU A 151 -19.13 -14.37 2.99
N VAL A 152 -18.72 -13.83 4.13
CA VAL A 152 -18.93 -14.44 5.45
C VAL A 152 -20.40 -14.31 5.90
N GLY A 153 -21.05 -13.19 5.61
CA GLY A 153 -22.43 -12.91 6.03
C GLY A 153 -23.51 -13.54 5.14
N ASN A 154 -23.19 -13.89 3.87
CA ASN A 154 -24.19 -14.28 2.89
C ASN A 154 -24.21 -15.80 2.63
N LYS A 155 -25.17 -16.50 3.28
CA LYS A 155 -25.35 -17.95 3.14
C LYS A 155 -25.63 -18.39 1.69
N ASN A 156 -26.26 -17.54 0.87
CA ASN A 156 -26.59 -17.86 -0.52
C ASN A 156 -25.32 -17.85 -1.39
N VAL A 157 -24.41 -16.90 -1.16
CA VAL A 157 -23.11 -16.86 -1.82
C VAL A 157 -22.32 -18.13 -1.51
N ILE A 158 -22.23 -18.51 -0.22
CA ILE A 158 -21.52 -19.72 0.19
C ILE A 158 -22.14 -20.97 -0.47
N LYS A 159 -23.46 -21.06 -0.52
CA LYS A 159 -24.15 -22.18 -1.19
C LYS A 159 -23.78 -22.22 -2.69
N LEU A 160 -23.82 -21.09 -3.37
CA LEU A 160 -23.48 -20.99 -4.79
C LEU A 160 -22.03 -21.41 -5.06
N LEU A 161 -21.08 -20.88 -4.28
CA LEU A 161 -19.66 -21.21 -4.40
C LEU A 161 -19.38 -22.72 -4.16
N LYS A 162 -20.24 -23.39 -3.37
CA LYS A 162 -20.15 -24.84 -3.12
C LYS A 162 -20.80 -25.70 -4.19
N THR A 163 -21.49 -25.14 -5.20
CA THR A 163 -22.07 -25.92 -6.30
C THR A 163 -20.98 -26.58 -7.15
N ALA A 164 -21.29 -27.72 -7.74
CA ALA A 164 -20.38 -28.45 -8.62
C ALA A 164 -19.89 -27.58 -9.81
N GLU A 165 -20.76 -26.75 -10.35
CA GLU A 165 -20.45 -25.83 -11.45
C GLU A 165 -19.34 -24.84 -11.06
N PHE A 166 -19.46 -24.17 -9.91
CA PHE A 166 -18.46 -23.23 -9.42
C PHE A 166 -17.15 -23.94 -9.03
N LYS A 167 -17.24 -25.05 -8.29
CA LYS A 167 -16.06 -25.83 -7.88
C LYS A 167 -15.21 -26.29 -9.06
N ASN A 168 -15.85 -26.75 -10.14
CA ASN A 168 -15.13 -27.23 -11.32
C ASN A 168 -14.45 -26.10 -12.11
N ARG A 169 -14.97 -24.89 -12.03
CA ARG A 169 -14.44 -23.70 -12.72
C ARG A 169 -13.49 -22.88 -11.85
N MET A 170 -13.62 -22.95 -10.53
CA MET A 170 -12.80 -22.16 -9.60
C MET A 170 -11.36 -22.66 -9.62
N LYS A 171 -10.42 -21.81 -9.98
CA LYS A 171 -9.00 -22.14 -10.09
C LYS A 171 -8.18 -21.65 -8.90
N ALA A 172 -8.57 -20.55 -8.29
CA ALA A 172 -7.94 -20.03 -7.08
C ALA A 172 -8.88 -19.10 -6.31
N VAL A 173 -8.64 -19.03 -5.01
CA VAL A 173 -9.11 -17.96 -4.14
C VAL A 173 -7.91 -17.10 -3.77
N VAL A 174 -7.97 -15.81 -4.05
CA VAL A 174 -6.91 -14.85 -3.73
C VAL A 174 -7.39 -13.95 -2.60
N VAL A 175 -6.61 -13.85 -1.54
CA VAL A 175 -6.87 -12.95 -0.40
C VAL A 175 -5.74 -11.94 -0.34
N ASP A 176 -6.01 -10.69 -0.71
CA ASP A 176 -5.02 -9.60 -0.65
C ASP A 176 -5.31 -8.73 0.58
N GLY A 177 -4.54 -8.96 1.62
CA GLY A 177 -4.69 -8.42 2.97
C GLY A 177 -4.94 -9.53 4.01
N ALA A 178 -4.83 -9.17 5.28
CA ALA A 178 -5.04 -10.13 6.37
C ALA A 178 -6.54 -10.30 6.67
N LEU A 179 -7.11 -11.43 6.26
CA LEU A 179 -8.53 -11.75 6.46
C LEU A 179 -8.71 -13.17 7.01
N ALA A 180 -9.61 -13.31 7.96
CA ALA A 180 -9.91 -14.58 8.63
C ALA A 180 -10.85 -15.48 7.82
N THR A 181 -10.69 -16.80 7.97
CA THR A 181 -11.67 -17.87 7.75
C THR A 181 -12.11 -18.19 6.31
N MET A 182 -11.26 -17.99 5.28
CA MET A 182 -11.64 -18.33 3.90
C MET A 182 -11.32 -19.79 3.48
N GLY A 183 -10.27 -20.40 4.05
CA GLY A 183 -9.83 -21.77 3.67
C GLY A 183 -10.88 -22.86 3.93
N SER A 184 -11.75 -22.65 4.91
CA SER A 184 -12.84 -23.59 5.23
C SER A 184 -14.01 -23.55 4.25
N ILE A 185 -14.12 -22.52 3.40
CA ILE A 185 -15.25 -22.36 2.48
C ILE A 185 -15.08 -23.22 1.23
N LEU A 186 -13.85 -23.31 0.71
CA LEU A 186 -13.52 -24.03 -0.54
C LEU A 186 -12.23 -24.85 -0.39
N PRO A 187 -12.25 -25.93 0.37
CA PRO A 187 -11.03 -26.67 0.77
C PRO A 187 -10.28 -27.37 -0.37
N GLN A 188 -10.86 -27.46 -1.56
CA GLN A 188 -10.24 -28.10 -2.74
C GLN A 188 -9.73 -27.09 -3.78
N VAL A 189 -9.84 -25.80 -3.51
CA VAL A 189 -9.39 -24.73 -4.40
C VAL A 189 -8.15 -24.10 -3.78
N PRO A 190 -7.02 -23.99 -4.52
CA PRO A 190 -5.82 -23.38 -3.96
C PRO A 190 -6.06 -21.94 -3.52
N LEU A 191 -5.54 -21.62 -2.33
CA LEU A 191 -5.63 -20.29 -1.74
C LEU A 191 -4.30 -19.55 -1.89
N LEU A 192 -4.37 -18.34 -2.40
CA LEU A 192 -3.25 -17.41 -2.48
C LEU A 192 -3.45 -16.26 -1.48
N GLY A 193 -2.74 -16.30 -0.37
CA GLY A 193 -2.64 -15.16 0.54
C GLY A 193 -1.57 -14.18 0.05
N LEU A 194 -1.93 -12.91 -0.13
CA LEU A 194 -1.02 -11.83 -0.52
C LEU A 194 -0.93 -10.78 0.60
N THR A 195 0.28 -10.36 0.96
CA THR A 195 0.50 -9.24 1.88
C THR A 195 1.76 -8.47 1.51
N ALA A 196 1.87 -7.22 1.96
CA ALA A 196 3.04 -6.38 1.67
C ALA A 196 4.19 -6.63 2.65
N THR A 197 3.88 -6.81 3.92
CA THR A 197 4.84 -7.01 5.01
C THR A 197 4.24 -7.96 6.04
N ALA A 198 5.04 -8.88 6.54
CA ALA A 198 4.63 -9.76 7.65
C ALA A 198 5.87 -10.29 8.37
N THR A 199 5.87 -10.19 9.70
CA THR A 199 6.83 -10.89 10.54
C THR A 199 6.54 -12.39 10.53
N LYS A 200 7.47 -13.21 11.05
CA LYS A 200 7.23 -14.64 11.17
C LYS A 200 5.95 -14.95 11.96
N LYS A 201 5.73 -14.23 13.07
CA LYS A 201 4.51 -14.37 13.89
C LYS A 201 3.26 -13.99 13.07
N THR A 202 3.29 -12.85 12.39
CA THR A 202 2.17 -12.40 11.57
C THR A 202 1.84 -13.40 10.46
N ARG A 203 2.84 -14.05 9.85
CA ARG A 203 2.61 -15.09 8.84
C ARG A 203 1.91 -16.31 9.45
N THR A 204 2.36 -16.77 10.61
CA THR A 204 1.69 -17.87 11.33
C THR A 204 0.23 -17.49 11.64
N ASP A 205 0.00 -16.30 12.16
CA ASP A 205 -1.35 -15.80 12.45
C ASP A 205 -2.24 -15.74 11.19
N ILE A 206 -1.68 -15.34 10.03
CA ILE A 206 -2.39 -15.34 8.74
C ILE A 206 -2.71 -16.77 8.29
N ILE A 207 -1.75 -17.68 8.36
CA ILE A 207 -1.94 -19.09 7.96
C ILE A 207 -3.06 -19.73 8.78
N GLU A 208 -3.02 -19.54 10.09
CA GLU A 208 -4.06 -20.04 11.00
C GLU A 208 -5.43 -19.41 10.69
N SER A 209 -5.49 -18.09 10.53
CA SER A 209 -6.75 -17.40 10.28
C SER A 209 -7.35 -17.70 8.91
N LEU A 210 -6.54 -17.94 7.90
CA LEU A 210 -7.02 -18.39 6.58
C LEU A 210 -7.39 -19.88 6.56
N GLY A 211 -7.03 -20.65 7.59
CA GLY A 211 -7.30 -22.08 7.67
C GLY A 211 -6.57 -22.91 6.60
N ILE A 212 -5.42 -22.43 6.15
CA ILE A 212 -4.60 -23.13 5.15
C ILE A 212 -3.57 -24.05 5.84
N VAL A 213 -3.34 -25.20 5.23
CA VAL A 213 -2.46 -26.23 5.81
C VAL A 213 -1.21 -26.37 4.96
N ASN A 214 -0.05 -26.17 5.59
CA ASN A 214 1.27 -26.29 4.93
C ASN A 214 1.39 -25.52 3.60
N PRO A 215 1.08 -24.20 3.58
CA PRO A 215 1.24 -23.42 2.36
C PRO A 215 2.70 -23.28 1.97
N VAL A 216 2.95 -23.05 0.69
CA VAL A 216 4.27 -22.60 0.24
C VAL A 216 4.42 -21.13 0.59
N GLU A 217 5.39 -20.79 1.43
CA GLU A 217 5.69 -19.40 1.77
C GLU A 217 6.66 -18.80 0.74
N ILE A 218 6.25 -17.73 0.07
CA ILE A 218 7.10 -16.97 -0.86
C ILE A 218 7.37 -15.61 -0.27
N LEU A 219 8.61 -15.40 0.17
CA LEU A 219 9.01 -14.20 0.89
C LEU A 219 9.87 -13.29 0.01
N GLY A 220 9.37 -12.09 -0.29
CA GLY A 220 10.12 -11.03 -0.93
C GLY A 220 10.82 -10.15 0.10
N ASN A 221 12.09 -9.85 -0.13
CA ASN A 221 12.80 -8.90 0.72
C ASN A 221 12.14 -7.51 0.59
N PRO A 222 11.63 -6.92 1.68
CA PRO A 222 10.94 -5.64 1.62
C PRO A 222 11.87 -4.44 1.56
N ASP A 223 13.18 -4.64 1.57
CA ASP A 223 14.16 -3.56 1.60
C ASP A 223 14.03 -2.61 0.40
N ARG A 224 14.25 -1.34 0.69
CA ARG A 224 14.20 -0.22 -0.24
C ARG A 224 15.55 0.50 -0.18
N PRO A 225 16.57 0.06 -0.98
CA PRO A 225 17.91 0.62 -0.95
C PRO A 225 17.97 2.13 -1.17
N ASN A 226 17.03 2.67 -1.91
CA ASN A 226 16.92 4.09 -2.24
C ASN A 226 16.36 4.98 -1.10
N ILE A 227 15.98 4.42 0.06
CA ILE A 227 15.50 5.20 1.19
C ILE A 227 16.59 5.35 2.24
N TYR A 228 16.96 6.58 2.56
CA TYR A 228 17.83 6.91 3.70
C TYR A 228 16.99 7.02 4.98
N PHE A 229 17.37 6.29 6.04
CA PHE A 229 16.67 6.27 7.31
C PHE A 229 17.43 7.06 8.38
N SER A 230 16.74 7.95 9.07
CA SER A 230 17.35 8.73 10.15
C SER A 230 16.39 9.04 11.29
N SER A 231 16.93 9.36 12.45
CA SER A 231 16.13 9.83 13.59
C SER A 231 16.94 10.84 14.42
N SER A 232 16.23 11.84 14.97
CA SER A 232 16.82 12.81 15.89
C SER A 232 15.87 13.14 17.03
N SER A 233 16.45 13.52 18.17
CA SER A 233 15.66 14.02 19.30
C SER A 233 15.20 15.44 19.01
N ARG A 234 14.04 15.81 19.55
CA ARG A 234 13.46 17.16 19.56
C ARG A 234 13.16 17.58 21.01
N PRO A 235 13.05 18.88 21.29
CA PRO A 235 12.68 19.36 22.62
C PRO A 235 11.36 18.77 23.13
N ASP A 236 11.30 18.49 24.43
CA ASP A 236 10.11 17.91 25.08
C ASP A 236 9.00 18.93 25.27
N ARG A 237 9.36 20.16 25.63
CA ARG A 237 8.45 21.24 26.05
C ARG A 237 8.90 22.59 25.48
N GLY A 238 8.01 23.56 25.52
CA GLY A 238 8.24 24.92 25.06
C GLY A 238 7.31 25.30 23.90
N GLU A 239 7.03 26.59 23.75
CA GLU A 239 6.24 27.11 22.62
C GLU A 239 6.96 26.85 21.28
N ASP A 240 8.29 26.86 21.32
CA ASP A 240 9.16 26.72 20.16
C ASP A 240 9.62 25.28 19.89
N LYS A 241 9.01 24.28 20.55
CA LYS A 241 9.43 22.86 20.46
C LYS A 241 9.51 22.28 19.04
N LEU A 242 8.84 22.90 18.09
CA LEU A 242 8.86 22.47 16.68
C LEU A 242 9.67 23.41 15.78
N ASN A 243 10.17 24.54 16.30
CA ASN A 243 10.85 25.54 15.47
C ASN A 243 12.11 24.99 14.80
N GLU A 244 12.91 24.18 15.53
CA GLU A 244 14.10 23.53 14.99
C GLU A 244 13.80 22.65 13.75
N ILE A 245 12.58 22.15 13.66
CA ILE A 245 12.12 21.33 12.53
C ILE A 245 11.49 22.21 11.46
N LEU A 246 10.61 23.13 11.85
CA LEU A 246 9.72 23.84 10.94
C LEU A 246 10.39 25.04 10.28
N VAL A 247 11.29 25.75 10.98
CA VAL A 247 11.99 26.91 10.41
C VAL A 247 12.83 26.52 9.18
N PRO A 248 13.71 25.51 9.23
CA PRO A 248 14.47 25.08 8.06
C PRO A 248 13.58 24.63 6.89
N LEU A 249 12.45 23.96 7.17
CA LEU A 249 11.52 23.53 6.13
C LEU A 249 10.81 24.72 5.47
N VAL A 250 10.43 25.74 6.24
CA VAL A 250 9.83 26.98 5.72
C VAL A 250 10.82 27.73 4.84
N GLU A 251 12.06 27.91 5.30
CA GLU A 251 13.11 28.61 4.56
C GLU A 251 13.44 27.92 3.24
N SER A 252 13.59 26.59 3.29
CA SER A 252 13.81 25.80 2.06
C SER A 252 12.62 25.87 1.11
N LEU A 253 11.39 25.77 1.63
CA LEU A 253 10.18 25.89 0.79
C LEU A 253 10.06 27.28 0.18
N LYS A 254 10.40 28.37 0.90
CA LYS A 254 10.43 29.73 0.35
C LYS A 254 11.45 29.86 -0.77
N LYS A 255 12.65 29.29 -0.59
CA LYS A 255 13.75 29.34 -1.56
C LYS A 255 13.46 28.53 -2.81
N GLU A 256 13.00 27.29 -2.64
CA GLU A 256 12.88 26.31 -3.74
C GLU A 256 11.51 26.31 -4.40
N ARG A 257 10.48 26.78 -3.70
CA ARG A 257 9.11 26.90 -4.22
C ARG A 257 8.60 25.54 -4.75
N THR A 258 8.17 25.52 -6.01
CA THR A 258 7.69 24.28 -6.68
C THR A 258 8.79 23.26 -6.96
N LYS A 259 10.07 23.62 -6.80
CA LYS A 259 11.21 22.69 -6.91
C LYS A 259 11.47 21.96 -5.60
N PHE A 260 10.89 22.41 -4.48
CA PHE A 260 11.04 21.75 -3.19
C PHE A 260 10.55 20.29 -3.28
N PRO A 261 11.32 19.31 -2.76
CA PRO A 261 10.97 17.88 -2.81
C PRO A 261 9.60 17.64 -2.17
N PHE A 262 8.74 16.85 -2.81
CA PHE A 262 7.43 16.56 -2.24
C PHE A 262 7.59 15.79 -0.92
N THR A 263 7.10 16.38 0.16
CA THR A 263 7.32 15.95 1.54
C THR A 263 6.00 15.64 2.23
N LEU A 264 5.90 14.47 2.85
CA LEU A 264 4.83 14.13 3.78
C LEU A 264 5.33 14.28 5.22
N VAL A 265 4.57 14.98 6.04
CA VAL A 265 4.83 15.14 7.46
C VAL A 265 3.74 14.44 8.24
N PHE A 266 4.09 13.34 8.90
CA PHE A 266 3.18 12.56 9.74
C PHE A 266 3.25 13.00 11.20
N GLY A 267 2.10 13.02 11.87
CA GLY A 267 1.99 13.33 13.29
C GLY A 267 0.58 13.19 13.81
N THR A 268 0.37 13.45 15.08
CA THR A 268 -0.98 13.54 15.66
C THR A 268 -1.75 14.70 15.05
N LEU A 269 -3.09 14.70 15.12
CA LEU A 269 -3.91 15.78 14.59
C LEU A 269 -3.51 17.15 15.19
N GLU A 270 -3.22 17.18 16.49
CA GLU A 270 -2.74 18.38 17.18
C GLU A 270 -1.40 18.86 16.60
N THR A 271 -0.45 17.93 16.43
CA THR A 271 0.87 18.24 15.88
C THR A 271 0.79 18.78 14.46
N ILE A 272 0.07 18.10 13.57
CA ILE A 272 -0.03 18.55 12.17
C ILE A 272 -0.79 19.86 12.02
N SER A 273 -1.80 20.12 12.86
CA SER A 273 -2.52 21.39 12.89
C SER A 273 -1.62 22.53 13.37
N SER A 274 -0.78 22.28 14.38
CA SER A 274 0.23 23.24 14.86
C SER A 274 1.26 23.55 13.77
N CYS A 275 1.76 22.53 13.07
CA CYS A 275 2.67 22.69 11.94
C CYS A 275 2.06 23.53 10.82
N TYR A 276 0.83 23.23 10.45
CA TYR A 276 0.11 23.98 9.42
C TYR A 276 -0.09 25.46 9.80
N ALA A 277 -0.50 25.72 11.05
CA ALA A 277 -0.67 27.08 11.55
C ALA A 277 0.66 27.84 11.58
N PHE A 278 1.76 27.20 11.97
CA PHE A 278 3.10 27.77 11.94
C PHE A 278 3.49 28.16 10.50
N PHE A 279 3.37 27.23 9.54
CA PHE A 279 3.65 27.49 8.13
C PHE A 279 2.83 28.63 7.57
N SER A 280 1.53 28.67 7.88
CA SER A 280 0.63 29.75 7.40
C SER A 280 1.07 31.12 7.89
N ARG A 281 1.54 31.22 9.16
CA ARG A 281 2.05 32.47 9.73
C ARG A 281 3.43 32.84 9.15
N ALA A 282 4.35 31.87 9.12
CA ALA A 282 5.73 32.11 8.71
C ALA A 282 5.88 32.43 7.21
N MET A 283 5.05 31.84 6.36
CA MET A 283 5.08 32.08 4.92
C MET A 283 4.21 33.26 4.47
N GLY A 284 3.16 33.60 5.20
CA GLY A 284 2.29 34.72 4.80
C GLY A 284 1.81 34.60 3.37
N LYS A 285 2.07 35.62 2.53
CA LYS A 285 1.71 35.60 1.10
C LYS A 285 2.56 34.62 0.28
N GLU A 286 3.77 34.31 0.72
CA GLU A 286 4.66 33.36 0.06
C GLU A 286 4.15 31.91 0.07
N GLN A 287 3.10 31.61 0.81
CA GLN A 287 2.44 30.29 0.79
C GLN A 287 1.77 29.94 -0.55
N TYR A 288 1.57 30.95 -1.43
CA TYR A 288 0.92 30.77 -2.73
C TYR A 288 1.93 30.78 -3.89
N GLU A 289 1.58 30.11 -4.96
CA GLU A 289 2.38 30.05 -6.19
C GLU A 289 1.52 30.41 -7.41
N PRO A 290 1.90 31.45 -8.21
CA PRO A 290 2.94 32.42 -7.88
C PRO A 290 2.59 33.25 -6.62
N ILE A 291 3.55 34.02 -6.10
CA ILE A 291 3.39 34.76 -4.82
C ILE A 291 2.18 35.70 -4.85
N ASP A 292 1.89 36.29 -6.00
CA ASP A 292 0.75 37.20 -6.22
C ASP A 292 -0.56 36.47 -6.56
N ALA A 293 -0.56 35.13 -6.55
CA ALA A 293 -1.76 34.38 -6.88
C ALA A 293 -2.86 34.64 -5.87
N LEU A 294 -4.11 34.56 -6.34
CA LEU A 294 -5.26 34.64 -5.45
C LEU A 294 -5.13 33.64 -4.29
N PRO A 295 -5.56 33.97 -3.08
CA PRO A 295 -5.46 33.12 -1.89
C PRO A 295 -6.45 31.95 -1.95
N LYS A 296 -6.30 31.11 -2.99
CA LYS A 296 -7.08 29.91 -3.20
C LYS A 296 -6.28 28.67 -2.79
N ALA A 297 -6.98 27.64 -2.36
CA ALA A 297 -6.38 26.38 -1.92
C ALA A 297 -5.52 25.70 -3.03
N GLU A 298 -5.90 25.83 -4.29
CA GLU A 298 -5.19 25.30 -5.46
C GLU A 298 -3.82 25.94 -5.71
N ASN A 299 -3.61 27.15 -5.19
CA ASN A 299 -2.37 27.90 -5.33
C ASN A 299 -1.39 27.69 -4.17
N ARG A 300 -1.78 26.92 -3.13
CA ARG A 300 -0.93 26.71 -1.96
C ARG A 300 0.21 25.73 -2.23
N LEU A 301 1.34 25.99 -1.57
CA LEU A 301 2.52 25.10 -1.57
C LEU A 301 2.43 24.02 -0.50
N PHE A 302 1.58 24.19 0.50
CA PHE A 302 1.37 23.19 1.56
C PHE A 302 -0.10 23.09 1.97
N THR A 303 -0.47 21.96 2.54
CA THR A 303 -1.82 21.69 3.04
C THR A 303 -1.79 20.67 4.18
N GLN A 304 -2.95 20.44 4.79
CA GLN A 304 -3.15 19.32 5.71
C GLN A 304 -4.09 18.28 5.12
N PHE A 305 -3.96 17.04 5.61
CA PHE A 305 -4.77 15.93 5.17
C PHE A 305 -5.05 14.96 6.33
N HIS A 306 -6.30 14.94 6.79
CA HIS A 306 -6.73 14.09 7.90
C HIS A 306 -8.19 13.66 7.73
N ALA A 307 -8.68 12.72 8.54
CA ALA A 307 -10.02 12.14 8.40
C ALA A 307 -11.14 13.19 8.34
N GLN A 308 -11.06 14.21 9.22
CA GLN A 308 -12.05 15.28 9.34
C GLN A 308 -11.87 16.43 8.33
N TYR A 309 -10.85 16.36 7.45
CA TYR A 309 -10.66 17.39 6.43
C TYR A 309 -11.80 17.35 5.41
N PRO A 310 -12.30 18.51 4.92
CA PRO A 310 -13.45 18.54 4.01
C PRO A 310 -13.27 17.63 2.80
N ARG A 311 -14.30 16.86 2.45
CA ARG A 311 -14.23 15.87 1.36
C ARG A 311 -13.80 16.48 0.04
N GLN A 312 -14.39 17.61 -0.36
CA GLN A 312 -14.06 18.32 -1.60
C GLN A 312 -12.58 18.72 -1.67
N GLU A 313 -12.02 19.18 -0.52
CA GLU A 313 -10.61 19.53 -0.46
C GLU A 313 -9.69 18.30 -0.55
N LYS A 314 -10.09 17.19 0.08
CA LYS A 314 -9.37 15.92 -0.06
C LYS A 314 -9.33 15.46 -1.53
N GLU A 315 -10.47 15.48 -2.21
CA GLU A 315 -10.59 15.14 -3.63
C GLU A 315 -9.72 16.06 -4.50
N ARG A 316 -9.78 17.37 -4.28
CA ARG A 316 -8.97 18.37 -5.01
C ARG A 316 -7.45 18.13 -4.84
N ILE A 317 -7.00 17.91 -3.60
CA ILE A 317 -5.58 17.62 -3.32
C ILE A 317 -5.11 16.43 -4.11
N ILE A 318 -5.91 15.44 -4.12
CA ILE A 318 -5.76 14.15 -4.72
C ILE A 318 -5.64 14.22 -6.22
N ASP A 319 -6.65 14.79 -6.86
CA ASP A 319 -6.68 14.95 -8.31
C ASP A 319 -5.52 15.83 -8.80
N GLY A 320 -5.26 16.91 -8.07
CA GLY A 320 -4.15 17.79 -8.40
C GLY A 320 -2.80 17.10 -8.39
N LEU A 321 -2.53 16.28 -7.39
CA LEU A 321 -1.29 15.51 -7.26
C LEU A 321 -1.21 14.38 -8.29
N THR A 322 -2.30 13.64 -8.48
CA THR A 322 -2.34 12.51 -9.43
C THR A 322 -2.16 12.98 -10.88
N LEU A 323 -2.74 14.14 -11.23
CA LEU A 323 -2.62 14.72 -12.56
C LEU A 323 -1.31 15.51 -12.76
N GLY A 324 -0.44 15.60 -11.76
CA GLY A 324 0.80 16.39 -11.83
C GLY A 324 0.58 17.91 -11.94
N LYS A 325 -0.63 18.39 -11.63
CA LYS A 325 -1.01 19.82 -11.73
C LYS A 325 -0.90 20.56 -10.39
N SER A 326 -0.60 19.85 -9.31
CA SER A 326 -0.55 20.42 -7.97
C SER A 326 0.71 21.21 -7.71
N LYS A 327 0.56 22.36 -7.09
CA LYS A 327 1.66 23.20 -6.59
C LYS A 327 2.13 22.78 -5.19
N LEU A 328 1.40 21.86 -4.55
CA LEU A 328 1.72 21.36 -3.23
C LEU A 328 3.10 20.70 -3.18
N ARG A 329 3.85 21.02 -2.14
CA ARG A 329 5.16 20.45 -1.82
C ARG A 329 5.20 19.81 -0.45
N ILE A 330 4.38 20.29 0.48
CA ILE A 330 4.29 19.69 1.83
C ILE A 330 2.83 19.34 2.14
N VAL A 331 2.62 18.13 2.64
CA VAL A 331 1.33 17.71 3.17
C VAL A 331 1.50 17.21 4.60
N PHE A 332 0.80 17.85 5.52
CA PHE A 332 0.72 17.45 6.93
C PHE A 332 -0.41 16.44 7.10
N ALA A 333 -0.10 15.20 7.47
CA ALA A 333 -1.05 14.10 7.47
C ALA A 333 -1.10 13.34 8.79
N THR A 334 -2.29 12.86 9.17
CA THR A 334 -2.45 11.96 10.33
C THR A 334 -2.53 10.49 9.95
N VAL A 335 -2.82 10.21 8.70
CA VAL A 335 -3.06 8.86 8.19
C VAL A 335 -2.27 8.65 6.92
N ALA A 336 -2.09 7.40 6.61
CA ALA A 336 -1.39 6.97 5.42
C ALA A 336 -1.97 7.62 4.14
N PHE A 337 -1.36 8.72 3.74
CA PHE A 337 -1.59 9.44 2.51
C PHE A 337 -0.35 9.28 1.62
N GLY A 338 -0.50 9.08 0.33
CA GLY A 338 0.66 9.02 -0.55
C GLY A 338 0.28 8.80 -2.00
N VAL A 339 0.91 9.56 -2.89
CA VAL A 339 0.71 9.53 -4.35
C VAL A 339 1.84 8.84 -5.10
N GLY A 340 2.88 8.39 -4.36
CA GLY A 340 4.04 7.73 -4.97
C GLY A 340 5.11 8.68 -5.51
N LEU A 341 4.98 9.97 -5.27
CA LEU A 341 5.91 11.02 -5.68
C LEU A 341 6.76 11.55 -4.52
N GLU A 342 6.61 10.95 -3.34
CA GLU A 342 7.21 11.40 -2.11
C GLU A 342 8.72 11.20 -2.12
N ARG A 343 9.47 12.29 -1.86
CA ARG A 343 10.92 12.28 -1.69
C ARG A 343 11.33 12.27 -0.23
N GLN A 344 10.51 12.86 0.61
CA GLN A 344 10.75 12.93 2.04
C GLN A 344 9.52 12.50 2.82
N ILE A 345 9.75 11.65 3.81
CA ILE A 345 8.78 11.30 4.84
C ILE A 345 9.35 11.76 6.18
N ILE A 346 8.62 12.62 6.87
CA ILE A 346 8.98 13.13 8.19
C ILE A 346 7.93 12.68 9.19
N HIS A 347 8.36 12.04 10.27
CA HIS A 347 7.49 11.75 11.39
C HIS A 347 7.80 12.70 12.55
N ILE A 348 6.80 13.40 13.05
CA ILE A 348 6.88 14.20 14.27
C ILE A 348 6.18 13.43 15.38
N GLY A 349 6.95 12.68 16.14
CA GLY A 349 6.50 11.64 17.06
C GLY A 349 6.68 10.24 16.47
N LEU A 350 6.50 9.22 17.31
CA LEU A 350 6.70 7.83 16.92
C LEU A 350 5.40 7.17 16.43
N PRO A 351 5.42 6.50 15.27
CA PRO A 351 4.45 5.47 14.93
C PRO A 351 4.40 4.39 16.03
N CYS A 352 3.26 3.76 16.22
CA CYS A 352 3.10 2.79 17.32
C CYS A 352 3.85 1.49 17.08
N THR A 353 3.96 1.05 15.83
CA THR A 353 4.61 -0.22 15.46
C THR A 353 5.62 -0.04 14.33
N MET A 354 6.52 -1.01 14.18
CA MET A 354 7.49 -1.02 13.10
C MET A 354 6.81 -1.21 11.74
N GLU A 355 5.73 -1.97 11.69
CA GLU A 355 4.94 -2.19 10.48
C GLU A 355 4.31 -0.88 9.99
N GLU A 356 3.72 -0.11 10.91
CA GLU A 356 3.15 1.20 10.64
C GLU A 356 4.22 2.15 10.09
N TYR A 357 5.34 2.27 10.82
CA TYR A 357 6.46 3.10 10.38
C TYR A 357 6.96 2.70 9.00
N PHE A 358 7.20 1.40 8.77
CA PHE A 358 7.75 0.94 7.51
C PHE A 358 6.78 1.10 6.33
N GLN A 359 5.48 0.97 6.56
CA GLN A 359 4.47 1.25 5.54
C GLN A 359 4.43 2.74 5.16
N GLU A 360 4.58 3.63 6.14
CA GLU A 360 4.59 5.08 5.92
C GLU A 360 5.91 5.53 5.28
N ALA A 361 7.05 5.12 5.82
CA ALA A 361 8.37 5.39 5.26
C ALA A 361 8.54 4.82 3.83
N GLY A 362 7.98 3.63 3.58
CA GLY A 362 8.00 2.97 2.28
C GLY A 362 7.18 3.66 1.18
N ARG A 363 6.53 4.78 1.50
CA ARG A 363 5.91 5.66 0.47
C ARG A 363 6.95 6.48 -0.26
N ALA A 364 8.07 6.79 0.41
CA ALA A 364 9.18 7.51 -0.19
C ALA A 364 9.79 6.75 -1.37
N GLY A 365 10.10 7.47 -2.44
CA GLY A 365 10.90 6.95 -3.55
C GLY A 365 10.35 5.70 -4.23
N ARG A 366 9.06 5.60 -4.44
CA ARG A 366 8.44 4.45 -5.13
C ARG A 366 8.92 4.28 -6.57
N ASP A 367 9.38 5.34 -7.17
CA ASP A 367 10.00 5.40 -8.49
C ASP A 367 11.48 4.95 -8.50
N GLY A 368 12.01 4.53 -7.35
CA GLY A 368 13.40 4.08 -7.21
C GLY A 368 14.41 5.21 -6.98
N LEU A 369 13.99 6.47 -7.05
CA LEU A 369 14.89 7.60 -6.83
C LEU A 369 15.25 7.78 -5.34
N PRO A 370 16.41 8.38 -5.02
CA PRO A 370 16.84 8.63 -3.66
C PRO A 370 15.79 9.39 -2.85
N SER A 371 15.55 8.95 -1.64
CA SER A 371 14.50 9.47 -0.77
C SER A 371 14.88 9.34 0.70
N LYS A 372 14.22 10.11 1.57
CA LYS A 372 14.55 10.17 3.00
C LYS A 372 13.32 9.87 3.86
N ALA A 373 13.51 9.06 4.91
CA ALA A 373 12.56 8.87 5.98
C ALA A 373 13.20 9.29 7.30
N HIS A 374 12.67 10.32 7.95
CA HIS A 374 13.20 10.89 9.18
C HIS A 374 12.16 10.88 10.29
N ILE A 375 12.59 10.53 11.52
CA ILE A 375 11.74 10.60 12.72
C ILE A 375 12.31 11.64 13.68
N TYR A 376 11.48 12.62 14.06
CA TYR A 376 11.71 13.50 15.19
C TYR A 376 10.96 12.97 16.41
N TYR A 377 11.66 12.67 17.48
CA TYR A 377 11.07 12.12 18.71
C TYR A 377 11.57 12.85 19.96
N ASN A 378 10.86 12.71 21.05
CA ASN A 378 11.26 13.24 22.36
C ASN A 378 11.13 12.18 23.46
N SER A 379 11.41 12.55 24.70
CA SER A 379 11.35 11.64 25.85
C SER A 379 9.94 11.13 26.11
N TYR A 380 8.92 11.95 25.84
CA TYR A 380 7.52 11.57 25.98
C TYR A 380 7.12 10.52 24.93
N ASP A 381 7.59 10.69 23.70
CA ASP A 381 7.32 9.74 22.61
C ASP A 381 7.88 8.34 22.91
N THR A 382 9.00 8.26 23.62
CA THR A 382 9.64 6.98 24.01
C THR A 382 9.23 6.48 25.39
N SER A 383 8.37 7.19 26.10
CA SER A 383 7.93 6.87 27.46
C SER A 383 7.24 5.50 27.54
N LYS A 384 7.49 4.78 28.63
CA LYS A 384 6.77 3.53 28.97
C LYS A 384 5.28 3.75 29.22
N ALA A 385 4.85 4.99 29.50
CA ALA A 385 3.44 5.35 29.65
C ALA A 385 2.64 5.22 28.33
N ARG A 386 3.28 5.25 27.18
CA ARG A 386 2.65 4.95 25.87
C ARG A 386 2.44 3.46 25.70
N LYS A 387 1.34 2.95 26.25
CA LYS A 387 1.00 1.50 26.27
C LYS A 387 0.97 0.82 24.89
N HIS A 388 0.63 1.58 23.85
CA HIS A 388 0.50 1.05 22.47
C HIS A 388 1.80 1.12 21.67
N LEU A 389 2.84 1.78 22.19
CA LEU A 389 4.13 1.85 21.52
C LEU A 389 4.88 0.52 21.69
N SER A 390 5.25 -0.10 20.57
CA SER A 390 6.07 -1.31 20.58
C SER A 390 7.47 -1.03 21.15
N SER A 391 8.04 -2.03 21.84
CA SER A 391 9.43 -1.93 22.31
C SER A 391 10.42 -1.75 21.16
N VAL A 392 10.15 -2.42 20.02
CA VAL A 392 11.00 -2.34 18.83
C VAL A 392 11.08 -0.92 18.28
N MET A 393 9.98 -0.17 18.25
CA MET A 393 10.01 1.24 17.80
C MET A 393 10.78 2.14 18.77
N ARG A 394 10.68 1.88 20.07
CA ARG A 394 11.46 2.58 21.10
C ARG A 394 12.93 2.32 20.91
N ASP A 395 13.32 1.05 20.78
CA ASP A 395 14.69 0.63 20.59
C ASP A 395 15.27 1.14 19.26
N TYR A 396 14.43 1.18 18.21
CA TYR A 396 14.81 1.67 16.88
C TYR A 396 15.35 3.11 16.92
N VAL A 397 14.62 4.03 17.54
CA VAL A 397 15.02 5.45 17.56
C VAL A 397 16.18 5.72 18.51
N GLN A 398 16.29 4.96 19.61
CA GLN A 398 17.36 5.10 20.60
C GLN A 398 18.64 4.33 20.23
N SER A 399 18.56 3.44 19.25
CA SER A 399 19.70 2.58 18.87
C SER A 399 20.81 3.36 18.19
N LYS A 400 22.06 3.00 18.57
CA LYS A 400 23.31 3.40 17.90
C LYS A 400 23.76 2.34 16.87
N LYS A 401 22.83 1.64 16.24
CA LYS A 401 23.07 0.63 15.19
C LYS A 401 22.44 1.06 13.88
N CYS A 402 22.80 0.38 12.80
CA CYS A 402 22.21 0.62 11.49
C CYS A 402 20.67 0.53 11.54
N LYS A 403 20.01 1.62 11.20
CA LYS A 403 18.53 1.71 11.18
C LYS A 403 17.90 0.71 10.21
N ARG A 404 18.48 0.57 9.02
CA ARG A 404 18.04 -0.38 8.01
C ARG A 404 18.16 -1.83 8.48
N GLN A 405 19.26 -2.17 9.16
CA GLN A 405 19.46 -3.51 9.71
C GLN A 405 18.43 -3.86 10.78
N ILE A 406 18.04 -2.90 11.62
CA ILE A 406 17.00 -3.10 12.62
C ILE A 406 15.65 -3.36 11.95
N ILE A 407 15.28 -2.56 10.94
CA ILE A 407 14.02 -2.74 10.20
C ILE A 407 14.01 -4.11 9.51
N MET A 408 15.06 -4.42 8.75
CA MET A 408 15.10 -5.68 7.99
C MET A 408 15.14 -6.88 8.92
N GLY A 409 15.91 -6.82 10.01
CA GLY A 409 15.94 -7.88 11.03
C GLY A 409 14.58 -8.11 11.69
N TYR A 410 13.79 -7.06 11.91
CA TYR A 410 12.43 -7.18 12.42
C TYR A 410 11.51 -8.01 11.52
N PHE A 411 11.63 -7.83 10.19
CA PHE A 411 10.87 -8.60 9.21
C PHE A 411 11.53 -9.94 8.85
N GLY A 412 12.70 -10.27 9.43
CA GLY A 412 13.41 -11.53 9.20
C GLY A 412 14.23 -11.56 7.91
N PHE A 413 14.69 -10.39 7.46
CA PHE A 413 15.52 -10.24 6.27
C PHE A 413 16.88 -9.59 6.60
N SER A 414 17.82 -9.71 5.68
CA SER A 414 19.04 -8.91 5.65
C SER A 414 18.86 -7.74 4.69
N PRO A 415 19.48 -6.58 4.98
CA PRO A 415 19.53 -5.48 4.05
C PRO A 415 20.12 -5.90 2.69
N LEU A 416 19.60 -5.30 1.63
CA LEU A 416 20.20 -5.43 0.29
C LEU A 416 21.54 -4.65 0.25
N PRO A 417 22.49 -5.07 -0.60
CA PRO A 417 23.71 -4.30 -0.83
C PRO A 417 23.42 -2.87 -1.26
N LEU A 418 24.23 -1.93 -0.81
CA LEU A 418 24.16 -0.53 -1.18
C LEU A 418 25.47 -0.14 -1.86
N ASP A 419 25.40 0.67 -2.89
CA ASP A 419 26.58 1.19 -3.60
C ASP A 419 27.42 2.10 -2.69
N THR A 420 26.75 2.83 -1.79
CA THR A 420 27.38 3.77 -0.87
C THR A 420 26.88 3.57 0.55
N ALA A 421 27.78 3.29 1.48
CA ALA A 421 27.42 2.99 2.87
C ALA A 421 26.75 4.18 3.58
N TYR A 422 27.21 5.41 3.34
CA TYR A 422 26.66 6.63 3.97
C TYR A 422 25.21 6.91 3.57
N ALA A 423 24.78 6.49 2.38
CA ALA A 423 23.39 6.65 1.92
C ALA A 423 22.40 5.68 2.61
N CYS A 424 22.87 4.84 3.51
CA CYS A 424 22.06 3.87 4.23
C CYS A 424 21.20 4.51 5.33
N CYS A 425 21.85 5.20 6.27
CA CYS A 425 21.19 5.77 7.46
C CYS A 425 22.16 6.66 8.28
N ASP A 426 21.60 7.40 9.22
CA ASP A 426 22.32 8.30 10.14
C ASP A 426 23.46 7.65 10.94
N TYR A 427 23.41 6.34 11.15
CA TYR A 427 24.50 5.60 11.78
C TYR A 427 25.72 5.49 10.85
N HIS A 428 25.51 5.10 9.60
CA HIS A 428 26.59 4.94 8.63
C HIS A 428 27.17 6.29 8.18
N GLU A 429 26.32 7.31 8.06
CA GLU A 429 26.76 8.67 7.79
C GLU A 429 27.79 9.16 8.82
N LYS A 430 27.54 8.91 10.11
CA LYS A 430 28.46 9.30 11.21
C LYS A 430 29.75 8.49 11.25
N LEU A 431 29.79 7.29 10.69
CA LEU A 431 30.98 6.44 10.63
C LEU A 431 31.79 6.63 9.35
N CYS A 432 31.21 7.26 8.35
CA CYS A 432 31.86 7.44 7.06
C CYS A 432 32.92 8.52 7.15
N SER A 433 34.10 8.20 6.67
CA SER A 433 35.27 9.10 6.57
C SER A 433 35.74 9.28 5.13
N CYS A 434 34.87 8.97 4.14
CA CYS A 434 35.22 9.16 2.73
C CYS A 434 35.05 10.62 2.31
N ASP A 435 35.90 11.06 1.36
CA ASP A 435 35.84 12.44 0.83
C ASP A 435 34.50 12.75 0.15
N ASP A 436 33.86 11.76 -0.48
CA ASP A 436 32.59 11.91 -1.15
C ASP A 436 31.43 12.28 -0.21
N CYS A 437 31.40 11.76 1.02
CA CYS A 437 30.35 12.11 1.97
C CYS A 437 30.59 13.43 2.70
N VAL A 438 31.82 13.90 2.75
CA VAL A 438 32.17 15.24 3.27
C VAL A 438 31.78 16.33 2.27
N LEU A 439 31.82 16.02 0.96
CA LEU A 439 31.45 16.92 -0.14
C LEU A 439 29.98 16.88 -0.51
N SER A 440 29.31 15.76 -0.26
CA SER A 440 27.89 15.59 -0.53
C SER A 440 27.09 15.72 0.77
N ASP A 441 26.59 16.92 1.04
CA ASP A 441 25.45 17.04 1.94
C ASP A 441 24.37 16.05 1.45
N VAL A 442 23.89 15.16 2.34
CA VAL A 442 22.79 14.23 2.01
C VAL A 442 21.58 14.99 1.47
N ALA A 443 21.44 16.28 1.81
CA ALA A 443 20.51 17.20 1.19
C ALA A 443 20.83 17.46 -0.29
N SER A 444 22.10 17.47 -0.71
CA SER A 444 22.47 17.67 -2.12
C SER A 444 22.29 16.44 -2.99
N LEU A 445 22.34 15.23 -2.42
CA LEU A 445 21.94 14.00 -3.11
C LEU A 445 20.42 13.95 -3.39
N MET A 446 19.66 14.78 -2.68
CA MET A 446 18.21 14.93 -2.86
C MET A 446 17.85 16.13 -3.73
N ALA A 447 18.81 17.02 -4.03
CA ALA A 447 18.61 18.04 -5.05
C ALA A 447 18.48 17.34 -6.41
N PRO A 448 17.45 17.68 -7.21
CA PRO A 448 17.40 17.19 -8.57
C PRO A 448 18.70 17.63 -9.26
N THR A 449 19.50 16.68 -9.71
CA THR A 449 20.56 16.96 -10.66
C THR A 449 19.89 17.67 -11.82
N LEU A 450 20.22 18.96 -11.99
CA LEU A 450 19.80 19.78 -13.13
C LEU A 450 20.55 19.29 -14.37
N THR A 451 20.25 18.09 -14.81
CA THR A 451 20.34 17.72 -16.20
C THR A 451 18.93 17.92 -16.75
N ASP A 452 18.76 18.92 -17.59
CA ASP A 452 17.51 19.34 -18.24
C ASP A 452 16.91 18.28 -19.18
N GLU A 453 17.26 17.02 -19.00
CA GLU A 453 16.67 15.90 -19.70
C GLU A 453 16.45 14.77 -18.69
N ALA A 454 15.33 14.86 -17.98
CA ALA A 454 14.71 13.63 -17.55
C ALA A 454 14.44 12.83 -18.84
N PRO A 455 14.95 11.60 -18.96
CA PRO A 455 14.53 10.75 -20.07
C PRO A 455 13.01 10.75 -20.04
N PRO A 456 12.34 10.87 -21.21
CA PRO A 456 10.89 10.83 -21.25
C PRO A 456 10.51 9.55 -20.53
N LEU A 457 9.77 9.69 -19.41
CA LEU A 457 9.19 8.57 -18.71
C LEU A 457 8.42 7.80 -19.78
N SER A 458 9.00 6.70 -20.25
CA SER A 458 8.23 5.77 -21.05
C SER A 458 7.04 5.42 -20.17
N ASN A 459 5.83 5.52 -20.69
CA ASN A 459 4.59 5.21 -19.97
C ASN A 459 4.57 3.78 -19.41
N GLU A 460 5.65 3.03 -19.54
CA GLU A 460 5.81 1.62 -19.22
C GLU A 460 6.46 1.35 -17.85
N ASP A 461 7.20 2.31 -17.28
CA ASP A 461 7.88 2.14 -15.98
C ASP A 461 7.10 2.67 -14.78
N VAL A 462 5.93 3.27 -15.01
CA VAL A 462 5.07 3.71 -13.92
C VAL A 462 4.38 2.48 -13.32
N TYR A 463 4.83 2.04 -12.16
CA TYR A 463 4.15 1.02 -11.37
C TYR A 463 2.64 1.29 -11.34
N PRO A 464 1.79 0.29 -11.64
CA PRO A 464 0.34 0.48 -11.76
C PRO A 464 -0.35 1.08 -10.53
N TYR A 465 0.33 1.11 -9.37
CA TYR A 465 -0.16 1.75 -8.14
C TYR A 465 -0.01 3.28 -8.11
N SER A 466 0.82 3.88 -8.96
CA SER A 466 0.87 5.35 -9.11
C SER A 466 -0.38 5.93 -9.76
N LYS A 467 -1.28 5.07 -10.23
CA LYS A 467 -2.55 5.42 -10.89
C LYS A 467 -3.79 5.15 -10.01
N LEU A 468 -3.62 4.79 -8.75
CA LEU A 468 -4.77 4.83 -7.84
C LEU A 468 -5.26 6.26 -7.78
N ASN A 469 -6.47 6.48 -8.28
CA ASN A 469 -7.19 7.73 -8.08
C ASN A 469 -7.29 7.94 -6.57
N MET A 470 -6.92 9.09 -6.11
CA MET A 470 -6.84 9.37 -4.69
C MET A 470 -8.18 9.55 -4.00
N GLU A 471 -9.25 9.70 -4.73
CA GLU A 471 -10.59 9.48 -4.21
C GLU A 471 -10.69 8.06 -3.63
N GLN A 472 -10.10 7.11 -4.31
CA GLN A 472 -10.02 5.71 -3.90
C GLN A 472 -9.17 5.54 -2.65
N ILE A 473 -8.05 6.24 -2.53
CA ILE A 473 -7.19 6.20 -1.32
C ILE A 473 -7.84 6.93 -0.14
N ALA A 474 -8.49 8.08 -0.40
CA ALA A 474 -9.22 8.81 0.63
C ALA A 474 -10.44 8.02 1.14
N LYS A 475 -11.20 7.44 0.22
CA LYS A 475 -12.33 6.56 0.53
C LYS A 475 -11.89 5.31 1.28
N LEU A 476 -10.74 4.76 0.92
CA LEU A 476 -10.05 3.68 1.58
C LEU A 476 -9.75 4.01 3.05
N ASN A 477 -9.17 5.16 3.29
CA ASN A 477 -8.84 5.62 4.63
C ASN A 477 -10.11 5.96 5.44
N GLU A 478 -11.13 6.51 4.80
CA GLU A 478 -12.40 6.81 5.45
C GLU A 478 -13.15 5.53 5.86
N GLU A 479 -13.16 4.51 5.02
CA GLU A 479 -13.77 3.21 5.32
C GLU A 479 -13.00 2.44 6.40
N LEU A 480 -11.67 2.51 6.41
CA LEU A 480 -10.86 1.96 7.50
C LEU A 480 -11.14 2.64 8.83
N VAL A 481 -11.35 3.95 8.82
CA VAL A 481 -11.72 4.71 10.02
C VAL A 481 -13.14 4.38 10.46
N LYS A 482 -14.13 4.30 9.54
CA LYS A 482 -15.50 3.90 9.84
C LYS A 482 -15.56 2.47 10.40
N PHE A 483 -14.84 1.55 9.77
CA PHE A 483 -14.73 0.16 10.26
C PHE A 483 -14.19 0.10 11.69
N ARG A 484 -13.15 0.88 11.99
CA ARG A 484 -12.61 0.96 13.35
C ARG A 484 -13.62 1.45 14.37
N PHE A 485 -14.46 2.44 14.03
CA PHE A 485 -15.49 2.96 14.94
C PHE A 485 -16.74 2.09 15.03
N SER A 486 -16.96 1.17 14.10
CA SER A 486 -18.08 0.23 14.13
C SER A 486 -17.83 -1.01 14.99
N LEU A 487 -16.60 -1.23 15.45
CA LEU A 487 -16.26 -2.38 16.28
C LEU A 487 -16.80 -2.24 17.70
N PRO A 488 -17.49 -3.27 18.26
CA PRO A 488 -17.98 -3.25 19.64
C PRO A 488 -16.80 -3.14 20.62
N GLY A 489 -16.84 -2.19 21.55
CA GLY A 489 -15.85 -2.00 22.62
C GLY A 489 -15.10 -0.67 22.61
N HIS A 490 -15.29 0.18 21.63
CA HIS A 490 -14.75 1.55 21.64
C HIS A 490 -15.80 2.54 22.17
N GLY A 491 -16.02 2.50 23.48
CA GLY A 491 -16.67 3.61 24.18
C GLY A 491 -15.87 4.90 24.01
N ARG A 492 -16.58 6.02 23.93
CA ARG A 492 -16.07 7.38 23.79
C ARG A 492 -14.93 7.69 24.77
N THR A 493 -13.71 7.42 24.39
CA THR A 493 -12.54 7.96 25.09
C THR A 493 -11.59 8.53 24.05
N SER A 494 -11.37 9.83 24.19
CA SER A 494 -10.37 10.71 23.56
C SER A 494 -9.65 10.16 22.34
N VAL A 495 -9.89 10.82 21.25
CA VAL A 495 -9.29 10.67 19.92
C VAL A 495 -7.76 10.63 20.01
N GLY A 496 -7.20 9.44 20.18
CA GLY A 496 -5.80 9.17 19.87
C GLY A 496 -5.75 8.60 18.46
N SER A 497 -5.10 9.29 17.54
CA SER A 497 -4.84 8.81 16.20
C SER A 497 -4.00 7.55 16.26
N THR A 498 -4.60 6.39 16.03
CA THR A 498 -3.86 5.16 15.82
C THR A 498 -4.16 4.68 14.40
N SER A 499 -3.17 4.72 13.53
CA SER A 499 -3.24 4.08 12.22
C SER A 499 -3.36 2.58 12.40
N LEU A 500 -4.12 1.93 11.52
CA LEU A 500 -4.26 0.48 11.49
C LEU A 500 -2.97 -0.12 10.91
N SER A 501 -2.16 -0.75 11.74
CA SER A 501 -1.13 -1.67 11.24
C SER A 501 -1.78 -2.98 10.79
N SER A 502 -1.14 -3.71 9.88
CA SER A 502 -1.59 -5.04 9.45
C SER A 502 -1.81 -5.99 10.62
N GLY A 503 -0.99 -5.89 11.67
CA GLY A 503 -1.14 -6.68 12.90
C GLY A 503 -2.37 -6.29 13.72
N VAL A 504 -2.75 -5.01 13.72
CA VAL A 504 -3.98 -4.53 14.40
C VAL A 504 -5.23 -5.03 13.67
N THR A 505 -5.21 -5.05 12.35
CA THR A 505 -6.33 -5.57 11.54
C THR A 505 -6.60 -7.04 11.87
N ILE A 506 -5.57 -7.87 11.98
CA ILE A 506 -5.70 -9.28 12.36
C ILE A 506 -6.27 -9.43 13.78
N LYS A 507 -5.81 -8.61 14.71
CA LYS A 507 -6.23 -8.68 16.12
C LYS A 507 -7.69 -8.24 16.30
N LEU A 508 -8.13 -7.23 15.54
CA LEU A 508 -9.52 -6.75 15.57
C LEU A 508 -10.52 -7.78 15.02
N ILE A 509 -10.11 -8.54 14.01
CA ILE A 509 -10.95 -9.61 13.44
C ILE A 509 -11.06 -10.82 14.40
N ARG A 510 -10.04 -11.06 15.26
CA ARG A 510 -10.10 -12.10 16.29
C ARG A 510 -11.02 -11.77 17.47
N GLU A 511 -11.25 -10.51 17.76
CA GLU A 511 -12.06 -10.07 18.92
C GLU A 511 -13.56 -9.95 18.61
N VAL A 512 -14.01 -10.23 17.38
CA VAL A 512 -15.43 -10.33 17.05
C VAL A 512 -15.92 -11.72 17.38
N PRO A 513 -16.76 -11.91 18.42
CA PRO A 513 -17.36 -13.22 18.71
C PRO A 513 -18.25 -13.62 17.53
N GLY A 514 -18.15 -14.88 17.14
CA GLY A 514 -18.93 -15.49 16.09
C GLY A 514 -20.44 -15.52 16.32
#